data_1ca5f195f0fd96630da29b0a281e3696
#
_entry.id   1ca5f195f0fd96630da29b0a281e3696
#
_cell.length_a   1.000
_cell.length_b   1.000
_cell.length_c   1.000
_cell.angle_alpha   90.00
_cell.angle_beta   90.00
_cell.angle_gamma   90.00
#
_symmetry.space_group_name_H-M   'P 1'
#
loop_
_entity.id
_entity.type
_entity.pdbx_description
1 polymer ?
#
loop_
_entity_poly.entity_id
_entity_poly.type
_entity_poly.pdbx_seq_one_letter_code
_entity_poly.pdbx_strand_id
1 'polypeptide(L)'
;LGFINRRPRTHNIYSMFETRPDCDEVVLLGRSNVGKSTLMRELTGHTGFTTGRKPGVTRSPNHYDWASESFMFTDLPGFGFMSGVESSQREQIKTDIVRYIESNAESILAAVLVVDGKSAVEIIDRHSGPDEIPHDIELFSFLWELDLPTVVAVNKIDKVENKDNQLDDLCDRLGLYPPWQQWQDTIAPISAKRGSIEPLEEALQAIFSDQRRDDLLKFVT
;
A
#
# COMPACT_ATOMS: atom_id res chain seq x y z
N LEU A 1 26.72 19.18 -5.65
CA LEU A 1 26.15 18.76 -6.95
C LEU A 1 26.78 17.42 -7.35
N GLY A 2 26.27 16.31 -6.89
CA GLY A 2 26.71 14.99 -7.28
C GLY A 2 25.47 14.07 -7.28
N PHE A 3 24.85 13.89 -8.45
CA PHE A 3 23.89 12.84 -8.66
C PHE A 3 24.57 11.49 -8.42
N ILE A 4 24.30 10.86 -7.28
CA ILE A 4 24.71 9.47 -7.06
C ILE A 4 23.77 8.60 -7.87
N ASN A 5 24.19 8.33 -9.11
CA ASN A 5 23.51 7.42 -10.02
C ASN A 5 23.79 5.98 -9.53
N ARG A 6 23.05 5.51 -8.53
CA ARG A 6 23.13 4.12 -8.06
C ARG A 6 22.14 3.30 -8.86
N ARG A 7 22.64 2.57 -9.85
CA ARG A 7 21.88 1.57 -10.60
C ARG A 7 21.37 0.50 -9.64
N PRO A 8 20.07 0.19 -9.64
CA PRO A 8 19.56 -0.94 -8.88
C PRO A 8 20.23 -2.23 -9.41
N ARG A 9 20.66 -3.11 -8.49
CA ARG A 9 21.09 -4.45 -8.86
C ARG A 9 19.87 -5.23 -9.29
N THR A 10 19.79 -5.54 -10.59
CA THR A 10 18.74 -6.36 -11.16
C THR A 10 18.96 -7.84 -10.83
N HIS A 11 17.88 -8.48 -10.39
CA HIS A 11 17.52 -9.90 -10.49
C HIS A 11 18.33 -10.87 -9.66
N ASN A 12 17.77 -11.20 -8.52
CA ASN A 12 17.79 -12.57 -8.05
C ASN A 12 16.40 -13.16 -8.26
N ILE A 13 16.28 -14.28 -9.00
CA ILE A 13 15.04 -15.03 -9.18
C ILE A 13 14.84 -15.84 -7.90
N TYR A 14 14.32 -15.17 -6.87
CA TYR A 14 13.83 -15.85 -5.67
C TYR A 14 12.41 -16.34 -5.93
N SER A 15 11.94 -17.31 -5.14
CA SER A 15 10.57 -17.81 -5.21
C SER A 15 9.58 -16.65 -5.13
N MET A 16 8.39 -16.80 -5.65
CA MET A 16 7.44 -15.70 -5.93
C MET A 16 7.10 -14.83 -4.72
N PHE A 17 7.49 -15.24 -3.49
CA PHE A 17 7.25 -14.56 -2.21
C PHE A 17 8.41 -14.79 -1.23
N GLU A 18 9.68 -14.74 -1.67
CA GLU A 18 10.82 -14.83 -0.77
C GLU A 18 11.08 -13.51 -0.05
N THR A 19 11.26 -13.65 1.24
CA THR A 19 11.59 -12.58 2.18
C THR A 19 13.08 -12.29 2.15
N ARG A 20 13.47 -11.04 2.41
CA ARG A 20 14.85 -10.68 2.69
C ARG A 20 15.02 -10.57 4.22
N PRO A 21 15.64 -11.54 4.86
CA PRO A 21 16.02 -11.37 6.26
C PRO A 21 16.97 -10.17 6.39
N ASP A 22 16.85 -9.44 7.47
CA ASP A 22 17.67 -8.25 7.81
C ASP A 22 17.43 -7.01 6.92
N CYS A 23 16.25 -6.87 6.33
CA CYS A 23 15.87 -5.69 5.55
C CYS A 23 14.49 -5.20 5.99
N ASP A 24 14.45 -3.99 6.54
CA ASP A 24 13.19 -3.35 6.89
C ASP A 24 12.41 -2.96 5.62
N GLU A 25 11.10 -3.04 5.68
CA GLU A 25 10.28 -2.76 4.51
C GLU A 25 9.01 -1.94 4.80
N VAL A 26 8.57 -1.21 3.78
CA VAL A 26 7.21 -0.67 3.68
C VAL A 26 6.47 -1.43 2.59
N VAL A 27 5.35 -2.07 2.94
CA VAL A 27 4.55 -2.84 2.00
C VAL A 27 3.37 -2.03 1.46
N LEU A 28 3.17 -2.03 0.14
CA LEU A 28 2.01 -1.44 -0.51
C LEU A 28 1.00 -2.52 -0.87
N LEU A 29 -0.21 -2.37 -0.35
CA LEU A 29 -1.33 -3.29 -0.53
C LEU A 29 -2.51 -2.55 -1.18
N GLY A 30 -3.48 -3.30 -1.67
CA GLY A 30 -4.71 -2.74 -2.21
C GLY A 30 -5.16 -3.42 -3.49
N ARG A 31 -6.36 -3.09 -3.92
CA ARG A 31 -6.98 -3.67 -5.13
C ARG A 31 -6.20 -3.34 -6.40
N SER A 32 -6.48 -4.09 -7.44
CA SER A 32 -5.96 -3.77 -8.78
C SER A 32 -6.48 -2.41 -9.26
N ASN A 33 -5.62 -1.63 -9.90
CA ASN A 33 -5.92 -0.30 -10.49
C ASN A 33 -6.22 0.84 -9.49
N VAL A 34 -5.99 0.68 -8.21
CA VAL A 34 -6.07 1.79 -7.23
C VAL A 34 -4.91 2.78 -7.36
N GLY A 35 -3.82 2.37 -8.00
CA GLY A 35 -2.67 3.23 -8.29
C GLY A 35 -1.41 2.92 -7.49
N LYS A 36 -1.27 1.71 -6.91
CA LYS A 36 -0.08 1.28 -6.15
C LYS A 36 1.23 1.51 -6.89
N SER A 37 1.37 0.98 -8.11
CA SER A 37 2.60 1.14 -8.90
C SER A 37 2.85 2.59 -9.35
N THR A 38 1.84 3.45 -9.39
CA THR A 38 2.02 4.89 -9.60
C THR A 38 2.55 5.53 -8.32
N LEU A 39 1.97 5.21 -7.19
CA LEU A 39 2.42 5.67 -5.88
C LEU A 39 3.86 5.22 -5.60
N MET A 40 4.17 3.96 -5.91
CA MET A 40 5.53 3.43 -5.79
C MET A 40 6.55 4.27 -6.57
N ARG A 41 6.19 4.75 -7.78
CA ARG A 41 7.08 5.62 -8.58
C ARG A 41 7.26 6.99 -7.94
N GLU A 42 6.21 7.56 -7.38
CA GLU A 42 6.30 8.85 -6.68
C GLU A 42 7.20 8.72 -5.44
N LEU A 43 6.96 7.72 -4.60
CA LEU A 43 7.74 7.47 -3.38
C LEU A 43 9.22 7.17 -3.66
N THR A 44 9.53 6.45 -4.75
CA THR A 44 10.90 6.00 -5.02
C THR A 44 11.65 6.87 -6.03
N GLY A 45 10.95 7.75 -6.74
CA GLY A 45 11.50 8.46 -7.90
C GLY A 45 11.90 7.56 -9.07
N HIS A 46 11.54 6.26 -9.02
CA HIS A 46 11.94 5.27 -10.01
C HIS A 46 10.86 4.97 -11.04
N THR A 47 11.18 5.10 -12.34
CA THR A 47 10.22 4.96 -13.43
C THR A 47 10.07 3.54 -13.97
N GLY A 48 10.88 2.58 -13.48
CA GLY A 48 10.93 1.20 -13.98
C GLY A 48 9.77 0.30 -13.57
N PHE A 49 8.85 0.78 -12.70
CA PHE A 49 7.68 -0.01 -12.32
C PHE A 49 6.68 -0.10 -13.47
N THR A 50 6.29 -1.34 -13.79
CA THR A 50 5.28 -1.60 -14.83
C THR A 50 3.92 -1.12 -14.37
N THR A 51 3.47 0.02 -14.90
CA THR A 51 2.12 0.50 -14.67
C THR A 51 1.24 0.13 -15.87
N GLY A 52 0.21 -0.65 -15.63
CA GLY A 52 -0.73 -1.06 -16.67
C GLY A 52 -2.18 -0.84 -16.28
N ARG A 53 -3.04 -0.52 -17.28
CA ARG A 53 -4.50 -0.45 -17.09
C ARG A 53 -5.15 -1.84 -17.03
N LYS A 54 -4.40 -2.91 -17.30
CA LYS A 54 -4.94 -4.28 -17.26
C LYS A 54 -4.90 -4.79 -15.83
N PRO A 55 -6.02 -5.26 -15.25
CA PRO A 55 -6.04 -5.92 -13.94
C PRO A 55 -5.10 -7.11 -13.93
N GLY A 56 -4.37 -7.32 -12.82
CA GLY A 56 -3.48 -8.47 -12.67
C GLY A 56 -2.11 -8.33 -13.34
N VAL A 57 -1.63 -7.11 -13.56
CA VAL A 57 -0.27 -6.86 -14.13
C VAL A 57 0.81 -7.31 -13.15
N THR A 58 0.65 -7.01 -11.86
CA THR A 58 1.57 -7.45 -10.80
C THR A 58 1.07 -8.79 -10.27
N ARG A 59 1.79 -9.88 -10.56
CA ARG A 59 1.46 -11.25 -10.10
C ARG A 59 2.38 -11.75 -9.00
N SER A 60 3.49 -11.06 -8.76
CA SER A 60 4.48 -11.31 -7.72
C SER A 60 4.84 -9.99 -7.04
N PRO A 61 5.36 -9.99 -5.81
CA PRO A 61 5.88 -8.80 -5.18
C PRO A 61 6.95 -8.12 -6.04
N ASN A 62 6.91 -6.79 -6.12
CA ASN A 62 7.96 -5.99 -6.72
C ASN A 62 8.70 -5.24 -5.62
N HIS A 63 9.95 -5.58 -5.41
CA HIS A 63 10.79 -4.94 -4.40
C HIS A 63 11.60 -3.81 -5.01
N TYR A 64 11.64 -2.68 -4.33
CA TYR A 64 12.57 -1.61 -4.58
C TYR A 64 13.48 -1.42 -3.36
N ASP A 65 14.75 -1.69 -3.52
CA ASP A 65 15.72 -1.97 -2.48
C ASP A 65 16.81 -0.90 -2.44
N TRP A 66 17.06 -0.36 -1.25
CA TRP A 66 18.25 0.43 -0.90
C TRP A 66 19.15 -0.41 0.00
N ALA A 67 19.95 -1.26 -0.62
CA ALA A 67 20.81 -2.22 0.08
C ALA A 67 21.77 -1.59 1.09
N SER A 68 22.14 -0.30 0.90
CA SER A 68 23.00 0.43 1.84
C SER A 68 22.33 0.78 3.16
N GLU A 69 21.00 0.85 3.17
CA GLU A 69 20.17 1.20 4.33
C GLU A 69 19.44 0.00 4.92
N SER A 70 19.62 -1.20 4.35
CA SER A 70 18.82 -2.39 4.69
C SER A 70 17.31 -2.07 4.71
N PHE A 71 16.86 -1.41 3.64
CA PHE A 71 15.48 -0.92 3.52
C PHE A 71 14.92 -1.15 2.12
N MET A 72 13.64 -1.45 2.02
CA MET A 72 12.95 -1.58 0.74
C MET A 72 11.49 -1.15 0.79
N PHE A 73 10.95 -0.75 -0.38
CA PHE A 73 9.52 -0.72 -0.63
C PHE A 73 9.10 -1.95 -1.42
N THR A 74 7.97 -2.54 -1.05
CA THR A 74 7.41 -3.73 -1.69
C THR A 74 6.01 -3.46 -2.23
N ASP A 75 5.81 -3.49 -3.56
CA ASP A 75 4.47 -3.46 -4.18
C ASP A 75 3.93 -4.89 -4.26
N LEU A 76 2.99 -5.23 -3.40
CA LEU A 76 2.33 -6.55 -3.39
C LEU A 76 1.29 -6.65 -4.51
N PRO A 77 1.02 -7.87 -5.03
CA PRO A 77 -0.02 -8.10 -6.03
C PRO A 77 -1.35 -7.48 -5.62
N GLY A 78 -2.04 -6.85 -6.58
CA GLY A 78 -3.37 -6.32 -6.32
C GLY A 78 -4.38 -7.45 -6.11
N PHE A 79 -5.15 -7.39 -5.03
CA PHE A 79 -6.26 -8.30 -4.78
C PHE A 79 -7.57 -7.79 -5.38
N GLY A 80 -8.62 -8.62 -5.38
CA GLY A 80 -9.94 -8.29 -5.89
C GLY A 80 -10.17 -8.74 -7.33
N PHE A 81 -10.99 -8.02 -8.09
CA PHE A 81 -11.35 -8.41 -9.44
C PHE A 81 -10.16 -8.32 -10.40
N MET A 82 -9.75 -9.48 -10.92
CA MET A 82 -8.74 -9.61 -11.96
C MET A 82 -9.37 -10.23 -13.20
N SER A 83 -9.51 -9.46 -14.28
CA SER A 83 -10.04 -10.00 -15.54
C SER A 83 -9.18 -11.15 -16.05
N GLY A 84 -9.79 -12.30 -16.34
CA GLY A 84 -9.09 -13.47 -16.90
C GLY A 84 -8.28 -14.28 -15.90
N VAL A 85 -8.45 -14.05 -14.59
CA VAL A 85 -7.87 -14.87 -13.52
C VAL A 85 -8.98 -15.70 -12.89
N GLU A 86 -8.77 -17.00 -12.78
CA GLU A 86 -9.73 -17.93 -12.14
C GLU A 86 -9.87 -17.61 -10.64
N SER A 87 -11.03 -17.94 -10.06
CA SER A 87 -11.31 -17.72 -8.64
C SER A 87 -10.28 -18.40 -7.73
N SER A 88 -9.88 -19.62 -8.05
CA SER A 88 -8.84 -20.37 -7.34
C SER A 88 -7.49 -19.66 -7.29
N GLN A 89 -7.08 -19.04 -8.39
CA GLN A 89 -5.83 -18.27 -8.45
C GLN A 89 -5.91 -16.97 -7.65
N ARG A 90 -7.09 -16.33 -7.59
CA ARG A 90 -7.30 -15.13 -6.76
C ARG A 90 -7.19 -15.44 -5.28
N GLU A 91 -7.82 -16.54 -4.83
CA GLU A 91 -7.70 -17.00 -3.44
C GLU A 91 -6.25 -17.39 -3.09
N GLN A 92 -5.52 -18.00 -4.03
CA GLN A 92 -4.11 -18.31 -3.82
C GLN A 92 -3.28 -17.03 -3.63
N ILE A 93 -3.45 -16.01 -4.48
CA ILE A 93 -2.73 -14.72 -4.36
C ILE A 93 -3.05 -14.07 -3.00
N LYS A 94 -4.31 -14.08 -2.56
CA LYS A 94 -4.71 -13.56 -1.25
C LYS A 94 -4.01 -14.32 -0.12
N THR A 95 -4.01 -15.65 -0.17
CA THR A 95 -3.31 -16.49 0.81
C THR A 95 -1.81 -16.20 0.83
N ASP A 96 -1.19 -16.02 -0.31
CA ASP A 96 0.24 -15.73 -0.42
C ASP A 96 0.59 -14.33 0.13
N ILE A 97 -0.29 -13.33 -0.06
CA ILE A 97 -0.15 -11.99 0.55
C ILE A 97 -0.22 -12.08 2.08
N VAL A 98 -1.22 -12.78 2.63
CA VAL A 98 -1.37 -12.96 4.07
C VAL A 98 -0.12 -13.64 4.65
N ARG A 99 0.32 -14.75 4.07
CA ARG A 99 1.54 -15.46 4.50
C ARG A 99 2.78 -14.60 4.43
N TYR A 100 2.91 -13.78 3.37
CA TYR A 100 4.04 -12.86 3.24
C TYR A 100 4.06 -11.87 4.41
N ILE A 101 2.92 -11.25 4.72
CA ILE A 101 2.82 -10.28 5.81
C ILE A 101 3.09 -10.95 7.16
N GLU A 102 2.46 -12.09 7.46
CA GLU A 102 2.69 -12.83 8.70
C GLU A 102 4.15 -13.24 8.88
N SER A 103 4.80 -13.70 7.81
CA SER A 103 6.19 -14.16 7.86
C SER A 103 7.20 -13.03 8.00
N ASN A 104 6.83 -11.79 7.67
CA ASN A 104 7.71 -10.62 7.68
C ASN A 104 7.25 -9.52 8.65
N ALA A 105 6.26 -9.80 9.50
CA ALA A 105 5.67 -8.79 10.37
C ALA A 105 6.72 -8.02 11.21
N GLU A 106 7.80 -8.68 11.63
CA GLU A 106 8.89 -8.07 12.42
C GLU A 106 9.76 -7.09 11.59
N SER A 107 9.82 -7.25 10.26
CA SER A 107 10.59 -6.39 9.37
C SER A 107 9.73 -5.35 8.64
N ILE A 108 8.39 -5.47 8.70
CA ILE A 108 7.48 -4.50 8.11
C ILE A 108 7.37 -3.28 9.03
N LEU A 109 7.99 -2.16 8.63
CA LEU A 109 7.89 -0.89 9.36
C LEU A 109 6.50 -0.26 9.21
N ALA A 110 5.90 -0.37 8.03
CA ALA A 110 4.58 0.15 7.73
C ALA A 110 3.89 -0.63 6.61
N ALA A 111 2.57 -0.75 6.74
CA ALA A 111 1.69 -1.22 5.67
C ALA A 111 0.90 -0.05 5.08
N VAL A 112 0.98 0.16 3.77
CA VAL A 112 0.24 1.20 3.05
C VAL A 112 -0.89 0.53 2.27
N LEU A 113 -2.12 0.62 2.81
CA LEU A 113 -3.32 0.15 2.13
C LEU A 113 -3.82 1.22 1.15
N VAL A 114 -3.61 1.01 -0.14
CA VAL A 114 -4.01 1.97 -1.17
C VAL A 114 -5.43 1.68 -1.63
N VAL A 115 -6.31 2.65 -1.49
CA VAL A 115 -7.71 2.61 -1.94
C VAL A 115 -8.01 3.71 -2.96
N ASP A 116 -9.02 3.51 -3.80
CA ASP A 116 -9.46 4.53 -4.76
C ASP A 116 -10.50 5.44 -4.08
N GLY A 117 -10.13 6.69 -3.79
CA GLY A 117 -10.96 7.64 -3.07
C GLY A 117 -12.33 7.89 -3.69
N LYS A 118 -12.45 7.73 -5.02
CA LYS A 118 -13.74 7.91 -5.69
C LYS A 118 -14.69 6.71 -5.52
N SER A 119 -14.15 5.49 -5.47
CA SER A 119 -14.97 4.28 -5.58
C SER A 119 -14.89 3.35 -4.35
N ALA A 120 -14.00 3.62 -3.39
CA ALA A 120 -13.79 2.72 -2.26
C ALA A 120 -15.07 2.47 -1.46
N VAL A 121 -15.76 3.52 -1.04
CA VAL A 121 -17.01 3.42 -0.25
C VAL A 121 -18.07 2.63 -1.02
N GLU A 122 -18.32 2.96 -2.30
CA GLU A 122 -19.28 2.25 -3.14
C GLU A 122 -18.94 0.77 -3.30
N ILE A 123 -17.64 0.44 -3.45
CA ILE A 123 -17.18 -0.94 -3.59
C ILE A 123 -17.36 -1.70 -2.28
N ILE A 124 -17.02 -1.08 -1.16
CA ILE A 124 -17.22 -1.66 0.18
C ILE A 124 -18.70 -1.94 0.40
N ASP A 125 -19.59 -0.96 0.19
CA ASP A 125 -21.02 -1.10 0.39
C ASP A 125 -21.64 -2.18 -0.52
N ARG A 126 -21.17 -2.31 -1.76
CA ARG A 126 -21.62 -3.35 -2.72
C ARG A 126 -21.26 -4.77 -2.27
N HIS A 127 -20.16 -4.95 -1.59
CA HIS A 127 -19.65 -6.24 -1.12
C HIS A 127 -19.89 -6.48 0.38
N SER A 128 -20.61 -5.58 1.05
CA SER A 128 -21.02 -5.74 2.43
C SER A 128 -22.35 -6.51 2.45
N GLY A 129 -22.30 -7.80 2.70
CA GLY A 129 -23.45 -8.68 2.81
C GLY A 129 -23.46 -9.47 4.13
N PRO A 130 -24.54 -10.21 4.44
CA PRO A 130 -24.61 -11.01 5.67
C PRO A 130 -23.47 -12.03 5.81
N ASP A 131 -22.96 -12.53 4.67
CA ASP A 131 -21.93 -13.57 4.61
C ASP A 131 -20.68 -13.12 3.85
N GLU A 132 -20.54 -11.81 3.53
CA GLU A 132 -19.40 -11.28 2.77
C GLU A 132 -18.80 -10.06 3.47
N ILE A 133 -17.51 -10.16 3.81
CA ILE A 133 -16.72 -9.03 4.30
C ILE A 133 -15.92 -8.45 3.11
N PRO A 134 -16.04 -7.14 2.84
CA PRO A 134 -15.26 -6.52 1.78
C PRO A 134 -13.76 -6.68 2.01
N HIS A 135 -13.02 -7.05 0.96
CA HIS A 135 -11.60 -7.33 1.06
C HIS A 135 -10.76 -6.16 1.61
N ASP A 136 -11.17 -4.92 1.35
CA ASP A 136 -10.45 -3.74 1.86
C ASP A 136 -10.59 -3.66 3.39
N ILE A 137 -11.78 -3.98 3.93
CA ILE A 137 -12.03 -4.04 5.38
C ILE A 137 -11.31 -5.23 6.00
N GLU A 138 -11.44 -6.41 5.39
CA GLU A 138 -10.78 -7.63 5.86
C GLU A 138 -9.26 -7.42 5.99
N LEU A 139 -8.65 -6.80 4.98
CA LEU A 139 -7.22 -6.55 4.98
C LEU A 139 -6.82 -5.48 6.01
N PHE A 140 -7.59 -4.38 6.11
CA PHE A 140 -7.34 -3.36 7.12
C PHE A 140 -7.40 -3.95 8.54
N SER A 141 -8.45 -4.73 8.84
CA SER A 141 -8.60 -5.39 10.14
C SER A 141 -7.46 -6.39 10.42
N PHE A 142 -7.06 -7.16 9.41
CA PHE A 142 -5.93 -8.10 9.52
C PHE A 142 -4.61 -7.40 9.87
N LEU A 143 -4.29 -6.28 9.18
CA LEU A 143 -3.09 -5.49 9.49
C LEU A 143 -3.14 -4.91 10.90
N TRP A 144 -4.32 -4.47 11.31
CA TRP A 144 -4.55 -3.91 12.64
C TRP A 144 -4.41 -4.98 13.75
N GLU A 145 -4.92 -6.20 13.51
CA GLU A 145 -4.78 -7.33 14.42
C GLU A 145 -3.32 -7.80 14.61
N LEU A 146 -2.46 -7.53 13.61
CA LEU A 146 -1.02 -7.80 13.69
C LEU A 146 -0.22 -6.67 14.36
N ASP A 147 -0.87 -5.62 14.87
CA ASP A 147 -0.23 -4.41 15.40
C ASP A 147 0.74 -3.74 14.40
N LEU A 148 0.52 -3.93 13.10
CA LEU A 148 1.34 -3.30 12.07
C LEU A 148 0.93 -1.83 11.90
N PRO A 149 1.89 -0.88 11.96
CA PRO A 149 1.63 0.51 11.61
C PRO A 149 1.03 0.60 10.21
N THR A 150 -0.24 1.04 10.11
CA THR A 150 -1.01 0.98 8.87
C THR A 150 -1.49 2.36 8.46
N VAL A 151 -1.17 2.76 7.22
CA VAL A 151 -1.68 3.97 6.60
C VAL A 151 -2.58 3.62 5.42
N VAL A 152 -3.82 4.14 5.42
CA VAL A 152 -4.75 4.02 4.31
C VAL A 152 -4.53 5.19 3.35
N ALA A 153 -3.82 4.95 2.26
CA ALA A 153 -3.58 5.95 1.22
C ALA A 153 -4.82 6.06 0.31
N VAL A 154 -5.64 7.07 0.56
CA VAL A 154 -6.87 7.34 -0.22
C VAL A 154 -6.50 8.06 -1.50
N ASN A 155 -6.14 7.28 -2.51
CA ASN A 155 -5.62 7.80 -3.77
C ASN A 155 -6.72 8.33 -4.70
N LYS A 156 -6.33 9.18 -5.66
CA LYS A 156 -7.23 9.84 -6.62
C LYS A 156 -8.23 10.78 -5.94
N ILE A 157 -7.86 11.35 -4.81
CA ILE A 157 -8.71 12.30 -4.07
C ILE A 157 -9.02 13.57 -4.89
N ASP A 158 -8.22 13.85 -5.91
CA ASP A 158 -8.46 14.92 -6.89
C ASP A 158 -9.73 14.70 -7.73
N LYS A 159 -10.32 13.51 -7.72
CA LYS A 159 -11.55 13.15 -8.44
C LYS A 159 -12.78 13.11 -7.55
N VAL A 160 -12.63 13.43 -6.29
CA VAL A 160 -13.70 13.45 -5.29
C VAL A 160 -14.19 14.89 -5.12
N GLU A 161 -15.50 15.11 -5.28
CA GLU A 161 -16.11 16.44 -5.17
C GLU A 161 -16.20 16.91 -3.71
N ASN A 162 -16.74 16.04 -2.82
CA ASN A 162 -16.83 16.30 -1.39
C ASN A 162 -15.88 15.39 -0.63
N LYS A 163 -14.64 15.86 -0.44
CA LYS A 163 -13.56 15.06 0.13
C LYS A 163 -13.82 14.69 1.58
N ASP A 164 -14.27 15.63 2.41
CA ASP A 164 -14.47 15.38 3.83
C ASP A 164 -15.54 14.33 4.06
N ASN A 165 -16.70 14.45 3.40
CA ASN A 165 -17.75 13.43 3.52
C ASN A 165 -17.29 12.06 3.03
N GLN A 166 -16.55 12.01 1.92
CA GLN A 166 -16.04 10.75 1.37
C GLN A 166 -15.03 10.08 2.31
N LEU A 167 -14.19 10.86 2.96
CA LEU A 167 -13.20 10.36 3.92
C LEU A 167 -13.88 9.94 5.24
N ASP A 168 -14.88 10.69 5.70
CA ASP A 168 -15.68 10.32 6.87
C ASP A 168 -16.45 9.01 6.63
N ASP A 169 -17.08 8.87 5.46
CA ASP A 169 -17.76 7.65 5.04
C ASP A 169 -16.79 6.45 4.97
N LEU A 170 -15.58 6.65 4.48
CA LEU A 170 -14.55 5.59 4.46
C LEU A 170 -14.09 5.22 5.87
N CYS A 171 -13.85 6.21 6.74
CA CYS A 171 -13.51 5.97 8.14
C CYS A 171 -14.58 5.09 8.82
N ASP A 172 -15.86 5.46 8.68
CA ASP A 172 -16.96 4.69 9.26
C ASP A 172 -16.96 3.22 8.80
N ARG A 173 -16.71 2.94 7.49
CA ARG A 173 -16.60 1.56 6.96
C ARG A 173 -15.41 0.80 7.49
N LEU A 174 -14.31 1.49 7.79
CA LEU A 174 -13.11 0.89 8.39
C LEU A 174 -13.21 0.72 9.91
N GLY A 175 -14.34 1.13 10.52
CA GLY A 175 -14.52 1.08 11.97
C GLY A 175 -13.82 2.23 12.73
N LEU A 176 -13.38 3.25 12.00
CA LEU A 176 -12.81 4.47 12.54
C LEU A 176 -13.92 5.51 12.68
N TYR A 177 -14.07 6.11 13.86
CA TYR A 177 -15.13 7.10 14.09
C TYR A 177 -14.83 8.43 13.39
N PRO A 178 -15.77 8.99 12.61
CA PRO A 178 -15.63 10.34 12.06
C PRO A 178 -15.50 11.43 13.17
N PRO A 179 -14.90 12.59 12.87
CA PRO A 179 -14.41 13.02 11.57
C PRO A 179 -13.02 12.47 11.24
N TRP A 180 -12.74 12.28 9.95
CA TRP A 180 -11.49 11.69 9.44
C TRP A 180 -10.22 12.45 9.89
N GLN A 181 -10.34 13.76 10.17
CA GLN A 181 -9.23 14.62 10.57
C GLN A 181 -8.55 14.16 11.87
N GLN A 182 -9.22 13.38 12.70
CA GLN A 182 -8.59 12.79 13.89
C GLN A 182 -7.70 11.57 13.60
N TRP A 183 -7.69 11.12 12.34
CA TRP A 183 -6.97 9.93 11.85
C TRP A 183 -5.93 10.29 10.79
N GLN A 184 -5.33 11.49 10.83
CA GLN A 184 -4.38 11.95 9.81
C GLN A 184 -3.08 11.13 9.78
N ASP A 185 -2.74 10.44 10.84
CA ASP A 185 -1.66 9.46 10.92
C ASP A 185 -2.01 8.08 10.30
N THR A 186 -3.31 7.81 10.12
CA THR A 186 -3.83 6.56 9.55
C THR A 186 -4.48 6.76 8.17
N ILE A 187 -5.14 7.90 7.92
CA ILE A 187 -5.86 8.21 6.67
C ILE A 187 -5.12 9.31 5.93
N ALA A 188 -4.49 8.95 4.82
CA ALA A 188 -3.72 9.86 3.98
C ALA A 188 -4.42 10.11 2.63
N PRO A 189 -5.12 11.25 2.44
CA PRO A 189 -5.73 11.60 1.15
C PRO A 189 -4.66 12.07 0.16
N ILE A 190 -4.47 11.32 -0.94
CA ILE A 190 -3.39 11.56 -1.90
C ILE A 190 -3.88 11.60 -3.36
N SER A 191 -3.03 12.11 -4.24
CA SER A 191 -3.19 12.03 -5.69
C SER A 191 -1.85 11.68 -6.34
N ALA A 192 -1.48 10.39 -6.31
CA ALA A 192 -0.20 9.91 -6.79
C ALA A 192 0.10 10.31 -8.25
N LYS A 193 -0.93 10.39 -9.11
CA LYS A 193 -0.75 10.83 -10.52
C LYS A 193 -0.35 12.30 -10.64
N ARG A 194 -0.62 13.13 -9.63
CA ARG A 194 -0.30 14.56 -9.59
C ARG A 194 0.93 14.85 -8.76
N GLY A 195 1.57 13.83 -8.18
CA GLY A 195 2.68 13.97 -7.26
C GLY A 195 2.28 14.57 -5.90
N SER A 196 0.97 14.62 -5.59
CA SER A 196 0.48 15.13 -4.31
C SER A 196 0.31 13.96 -3.35
N ILE A 197 1.38 13.64 -2.61
CA ILE A 197 1.48 12.50 -1.70
C ILE A 197 1.93 12.91 -0.28
N GLU A 198 2.03 14.20 -0.01
CA GLU A 198 2.56 14.77 1.24
C GLU A 198 1.88 14.18 2.49
N PRO A 199 0.53 13.97 2.55
CA PRO A 199 -0.10 13.37 3.73
C PRO A 199 0.39 11.94 4.03
N LEU A 200 0.75 11.17 3.00
CA LEU A 200 1.33 9.85 3.18
C LEU A 200 2.79 9.93 3.62
N GLU A 201 3.57 10.87 3.06
CA GLU A 201 4.96 11.10 3.46
C GLU A 201 5.04 11.49 4.93
N GLU A 202 4.18 12.41 5.39
CA GLU A 202 4.10 12.84 6.80
C GLU A 202 3.76 11.65 7.73
N ALA A 203 2.79 10.80 7.36
CA ALA A 203 2.43 9.63 8.14
C ALA A 203 3.60 8.61 8.21
N LEU A 204 4.29 8.35 7.10
CA LEU A 204 5.46 7.46 7.07
C LEU A 204 6.64 8.03 7.86
N GLN A 205 6.87 9.35 7.81
CA GLN A 205 7.91 10.02 8.61
C GLN A 205 7.66 9.83 10.12
N ALA A 206 6.41 9.99 10.56
CA ALA A 206 6.03 9.76 11.95
C ALA A 206 6.30 8.31 12.37
N ILE A 207 5.91 7.32 11.54
CA ILE A 207 6.15 5.91 11.80
C ILE A 207 7.66 5.60 11.87
N PHE A 208 8.47 6.12 10.94
CA PHE A 208 9.91 5.89 10.94
C PHE A 208 10.58 6.49 12.19
N SER A 209 10.16 7.68 12.61
CA SER A 209 10.68 8.32 13.82
C SER A 209 10.31 7.54 15.07
N ASP A 210 9.07 7.05 15.19
CA ASP A 210 8.62 6.24 16.32
C ASP A 210 9.40 4.93 16.44
N GLN A 211 9.79 4.36 15.30
CA GLN A 211 10.59 3.14 15.22
C GLN A 211 12.11 3.40 15.24
N ARG A 212 12.53 4.65 15.46
CA ARG A 212 13.94 5.08 15.52
C ARG A 212 14.71 4.83 14.22
N ARG A 213 14.00 4.94 13.08
CA ARG A 213 14.56 4.83 11.74
C ARG A 213 14.60 6.20 11.04
N ASP A 214 15.09 7.24 11.76
CA ASP A 214 15.26 8.59 11.21
C ASP A 214 16.19 8.64 9.98
N ASP A 215 17.03 7.63 9.82
CA ASP A 215 17.87 7.44 8.62
C ASP A 215 17.06 7.26 7.33
N LEU A 216 15.78 6.85 7.45
CA LEU A 216 14.86 6.61 6.33
C LEU A 216 14.03 7.84 5.94
N LEU A 217 14.00 8.91 6.75
CA LEU A 217 13.23 10.13 6.45
C LEU A 217 13.56 10.71 5.07
N LYS A 218 14.80 10.56 4.61
CA LYS A 218 15.26 10.99 3.28
C LYS A 218 14.55 10.29 2.09
N PHE A 219 13.78 9.22 2.33
CA PHE A 219 13.06 8.46 1.29
C PHE A 219 11.58 8.85 1.20
N VAL A 220 11.12 9.71 2.11
CA VAL A 220 9.73 10.16 2.21
C VAL A 220 9.67 11.68 2.39
N THR A 221 10.38 12.42 1.52
CA THR A 221 10.46 13.88 1.50
C THR A 221 10.23 14.45 0.12
#